data_8b58018db37b1c1719f7599d99cfb90d
#
_entry.id   8b58018db37b1c1719f7599d99cfb90d
#
_cell.length_a   1.000
_cell.length_b   1.000
_cell.length_c   1.000
_cell.angle_alpha   90.00
_cell.angle_beta   90.00
_cell.angle_gamma   90.00
#
_symmetry.space_group_name_H-M   'P 1'
#
loop_
_entity.id
_entity.type
_entity.pdbx_description
1 polymer ?
#
loop_
_entity_poly.entity_id
_entity_poly.type
_entity_poly.pdbx_seq_one_letter_code
_entity_poly.pdbx_strand_id
1 'polypeptide(L)'
;MRSLLTVAAAAALLFLTGPVPAVADDGDGADQSFTIEDPRITESSGLAASRIHPGIYWTHNDSDDGPYVYAVDSRTGKTVATITMKGVGEPRDVEAISLGPDGNLYVGDIGDNLDGTWDHVWIYRFPEPKELADATVRATQFDVTYADGARNAEALMVHPKTGRVYIASKREGGGGLYEGPEKLATGGNNVFRRVGEVPWVTDGAFSPDGKELVLRSYFSARAYVFAKGRLGADHAVSAPLQGQSESVTYTADGSAMMFGSEGKNSEVARVDVEGRSASPAGGGGGTSSGGDGGSGTGGTGTATGAAVAVGVVVLALALARRRRK
;
A
#
# COMPACT_ATOMS: atom_id res chain seq x y z
N MET A 1 5.63 -81.40 -40.00
CA MET A 1 7.03 -81.22 -39.57
C MET A 1 7.18 -79.90 -38.89
N ARG A 2 7.53 -79.92 -37.59
CA ARG A 2 8.06 -78.93 -36.69
C ARG A 2 7.17 -77.64 -36.46
N SER A 3 6.43 -77.72 -35.35
CA SER A 3 5.88 -76.65 -34.57
C SER A 3 6.94 -75.69 -34.04
N LEU A 4 6.71 -74.42 -34.00
CA LEU A 4 7.38 -73.48 -33.16
C LEU A 4 6.33 -72.64 -32.38
N LEU A 5 6.29 -73.00 -31.05
CA LEU A 5 5.57 -72.24 -30.04
C LEU A 5 6.33 -70.93 -29.76
N THR A 6 5.63 -69.78 -29.92
CA THR A 6 6.13 -68.47 -29.41
C THR A 6 5.37 -68.13 -28.13
N VAL A 7 6.10 -68.14 -27.02
CA VAL A 7 5.60 -67.68 -25.72
C VAL A 7 5.69 -66.16 -25.69
N ALA A 8 4.56 -65.49 -25.56
CA ALA A 8 4.50 -64.03 -25.30
C ALA A 8 4.52 -63.81 -23.79
N ALA A 9 5.60 -63.24 -23.30
CA ALA A 9 5.69 -62.74 -21.93
C ALA A 9 5.06 -61.36 -21.82
N ALA A 10 3.94 -61.24 -21.13
CA ALA A 10 3.33 -59.97 -20.78
C ALA A 10 4.01 -59.41 -19.54
N ALA A 11 4.77 -58.33 -19.68
CA ALA A 11 5.31 -57.59 -18.55
C ALA A 11 4.25 -56.58 -18.07
N ALA A 12 3.67 -56.84 -16.90
CA ALA A 12 2.79 -55.92 -16.19
C ALA A 12 3.64 -54.85 -15.51
N LEU A 13 3.62 -53.61 -16.00
CA LEU A 13 4.13 -52.43 -15.30
C LEU A 13 3.09 -51.99 -14.23
N LEU A 14 3.43 -52.31 -12.96
CA LEU A 14 2.73 -51.69 -11.82
C LEU A 14 3.23 -50.25 -11.65
N PHE A 15 2.39 -49.27 -12.00
CA PHE A 15 2.58 -47.88 -11.57
C PHE A 15 2.23 -47.78 -10.10
N LEU A 16 3.25 -47.70 -9.24
CA LEU A 16 3.14 -47.28 -7.86
C LEU A 16 2.88 -45.77 -7.86
N THR A 17 1.59 -45.35 -7.82
CA THR A 17 1.22 -44.00 -7.46
C THR A 17 1.35 -43.88 -5.94
N GLY A 18 2.55 -43.51 -5.47
CA GLY A 18 2.72 -43.04 -4.10
C GLY A 18 1.96 -41.70 -3.93
N PRO A 19 1.42 -41.42 -2.74
CA PRO A 19 0.84 -40.13 -2.47
C PRO A 19 1.94 -39.07 -2.65
N VAL A 20 1.73 -38.14 -3.58
CA VAL A 20 2.53 -36.90 -3.67
C VAL A 20 2.26 -36.19 -2.35
N PRO A 21 3.28 -35.86 -1.53
CA PRO A 21 3.06 -35.05 -0.36
C PRO A 21 2.47 -33.71 -0.90
N ALA A 22 1.26 -33.36 -0.46
CA ALA A 22 0.76 -32.01 -0.59
C ALA A 22 1.80 -31.13 0.11
N VAL A 23 2.50 -30.32 -0.65
CA VAL A 23 3.28 -29.21 -0.08
C VAL A 23 2.21 -28.36 0.61
N ALA A 24 2.18 -28.38 1.93
CA ALA A 24 1.46 -27.40 2.70
C ALA A 24 2.05 -26.07 2.24
N ASP A 25 1.22 -25.24 1.64
CA ASP A 25 1.51 -23.82 1.45
C ASP A 25 1.59 -23.25 2.87
N ASP A 26 2.80 -23.23 3.41
CA ASP A 26 3.09 -22.53 4.66
C ASP A 26 2.77 -21.08 4.39
N GLY A 27 1.61 -20.60 4.87
CA GLY A 27 1.12 -19.23 4.74
C GLY A 27 2.02 -18.17 5.42
N ASP A 28 3.28 -18.46 5.60
CA ASP A 28 4.30 -17.71 6.33
C ASP A 28 5.17 -16.83 5.42
N GLY A 29 4.73 -16.52 4.22
CA GLY A 29 5.56 -15.79 3.27
C GLY A 29 4.82 -14.70 2.47
N ALA A 30 3.53 -14.49 2.70
CA ALA A 30 2.72 -13.64 1.83
C ALA A 30 3.02 -12.14 1.96
N ASP A 31 3.49 -11.68 3.11
CA ASP A 31 3.73 -10.25 3.38
C ASP A 31 5.15 -10.04 3.91
N GLN A 32 6.15 -10.24 3.07
CA GLN A 32 7.56 -10.02 3.40
C GLN A 32 8.02 -8.63 2.94
N SER A 33 9.17 -8.17 3.46
CA SER A 33 9.89 -7.06 2.84
C SER A 33 10.37 -7.48 1.45
N PHE A 34 10.25 -6.60 0.47
CA PHE A 34 10.63 -6.89 -0.91
C PHE A 34 11.17 -5.63 -1.62
N THR A 35 11.83 -5.85 -2.74
CA THR A 35 12.26 -4.79 -3.66
C THR A 35 11.40 -4.85 -4.91
N ILE A 36 10.86 -3.73 -5.37
CA ILE A 36 10.12 -3.64 -6.63
C ILE A 36 11.12 -3.74 -7.78
N GLU A 37 11.08 -4.86 -8.53
CA GLU A 37 12.05 -5.15 -9.61
C GLU A 37 11.64 -4.61 -10.98
N ASP A 38 10.39 -4.16 -11.15
CA ASP A 38 9.89 -3.67 -12.43
C ASP A 38 10.53 -2.33 -12.81
N PRO A 39 11.29 -2.26 -13.91
CA PRO A 39 11.97 -1.03 -14.31
C PRO A 39 11.01 0.09 -14.77
N ARG A 40 9.72 -0.20 -14.96
CA ARG A 40 8.68 0.79 -15.27
C ARG A 40 8.25 1.55 -14.02
N ILE A 41 8.40 0.94 -12.83
CA ILE A 41 8.02 1.55 -11.56
C ILE A 41 9.26 2.27 -11.01
N THR A 42 9.31 3.57 -11.24
CA THR A 42 10.44 4.44 -10.86
C THR A 42 10.06 5.50 -9.85
N GLU A 43 8.76 5.70 -9.62
CA GLU A 43 8.20 6.74 -8.75
C GLU A 43 7.00 6.17 -7.97
N SER A 44 7.20 4.99 -7.30
CA SER A 44 6.15 4.36 -6.48
C SER A 44 5.79 5.27 -5.31
N SER A 45 4.65 5.96 -5.37
CA SER A 45 4.23 6.94 -4.37
C SER A 45 3.15 6.40 -3.43
N GLY A 46 2.29 5.47 -3.85
CA GLY A 46 1.26 4.87 -3.03
C GLY A 46 1.33 3.33 -2.99
N LEU A 47 0.81 2.74 -1.92
CA LEU A 47 0.76 1.29 -1.74
C LEU A 47 -0.57 0.83 -1.13
N ALA A 48 -1.22 -0.20 -1.70
CA ALA A 48 -2.43 -0.79 -1.14
C ALA A 48 -2.35 -2.32 -1.15
N ALA A 49 -2.50 -2.96 0.02
CA ALA A 49 -2.56 -4.42 0.12
C ALA A 49 -3.84 -4.95 -0.53
N SER A 50 -3.72 -5.94 -1.40
CA SER A 50 -4.85 -6.65 -1.98
C SER A 50 -5.63 -7.41 -0.89
N ARG A 51 -6.96 -7.46 -1.01
CA ARG A 51 -7.79 -8.28 -0.10
C ARG A 51 -8.14 -9.64 -0.67
N ILE A 52 -8.04 -9.80 -1.98
CA ILE A 52 -8.41 -11.04 -2.66
C ILE A 52 -7.20 -11.84 -3.16
N HIS A 53 -6.01 -11.24 -3.15
CA HIS A 53 -4.76 -11.85 -3.57
C HIS A 53 -3.71 -11.70 -2.45
N PRO A 54 -3.55 -12.68 -1.56
CA PRO A 54 -2.58 -12.61 -0.46
C PRO A 54 -1.15 -12.35 -0.98
N GLY A 55 -0.45 -11.40 -0.36
CA GLY A 55 0.91 -11.01 -0.72
C GLY A 55 1.03 -10.12 -1.96
N ILE A 56 -0.08 -9.68 -2.54
CA ILE A 56 -0.08 -8.72 -3.65
C ILE A 56 -0.31 -7.31 -3.14
N TYR A 57 0.48 -6.38 -3.67
CA TYR A 57 0.39 -4.95 -3.39
C TYR A 57 0.16 -4.19 -4.68
N TRP A 58 -0.84 -3.30 -4.66
CA TRP A 58 -1.14 -2.37 -5.75
C TRP A 58 -0.34 -1.10 -5.55
N THR A 59 0.32 -0.62 -6.61
CA THR A 59 1.07 0.63 -6.64
C THR A 59 0.93 1.33 -8.00
N HIS A 60 1.44 2.54 -8.11
CA HIS A 60 1.46 3.38 -9.31
C HIS A 60 2.74 4.22 -9.31
N ASN A 61 3.03 4.89 -10.40
CA ASN A 61 4.00 5.98 -10.42
C ASN A 61 3.31 7.33 -10.12
N ASP A 62 4.03 8.25 -9.52
CA ASP A 62 3.59 9.62 -9.20
C ASP A 62 3.23 10.39 -10.48
N SER A 63 4.21 10.76 -11.28
CA SER A 63 4.04 11.62 -12.44
C SER A 63 4.67 11.02 -13.70
N ASP A 64 4.42 11.67 -14.85
CA ASP A 64 4.99 11.32 -16.16
C ASP A 64 4.74 9.85 -16.59
N ASP A 65 3.75 9.16 -15.99
CA ASP A 65 3.29 7.83 -16.39
C ASP A 65 1.87 7.90 -16.96
N GLY A 66 1.45 6.84 -17.61
CA GLY A 66 0.08 6.70 -18.09
C GLY A 66 -0.89 6.32 -16.98
N PRO A 67 -2.17 6.05 -17.31
CA PRO A 67 -3.20 5.64 -16.34
C PRO A 67 -2.99 4.19 -15.90
N TYR A 68 -1.83 3.88 -15.31
CA TYR A 68 -1.42 2.54 -14.95
C TYR A 68 -1.46 2.31 -13.44
N VAL A 69 -1.87 1.08 -13.06
CA VAL A 69 -1.74 0.54 -11.70
C VAL A 69 -1.09 -0.83 -11.81
N TYR A 70 -0.11 -1.09 -10.98
CA TYR A 70 0.71 -2.29 -11.00
C TYR A 70 0.41 -3.17 -9.81
N ALA A 71 0.24 -4.48 -10.02
CA ALA A 71 0.18 -5.49 -8.97
C ALA A 71 1.57 -6.09 -8.78
N VAL A 72 2.15 -5.94 -7.61
CA VAL A 72 3.49 -6.47 -7.26
C VAL A 72 3.35 -7.60 -6.25
N ASP A 73 3.97 -8.73 -6.52
CA ASP A 73 4.03 -9.88 -5.60
C ASP A 73 5.18 -9.64 -4.59
N SER A 74 4.86 -9.55 -3.31
CA SER A 74 5.82 -9.31 -2.23
C SER A 74 6.86 -10.42 -2.04
N ARG A 75 6.56 -11.64 -2.51
CA ARG A 75 7.51 -12.77 -2.44
C ARG A 75 8.63 -12.67 -3.46
N THR A 76 8.39 -11.98 -4.56
CA THR A 76 9.32 -11.93 -5.71
C THR A 76 9.73 -10.53 -6.12
N GLY A 77 9.02 -9.49 -5.65
CA GLY A 77 9.21 -8.11 -6.11
C GLY A 77 8.76 -7.83 -7.55
N LYS A 78 8.17 -8.83 -8.21
CA LYS A 78 7.80 -8.73 -9.64
C LYS A 78 6.38 -8.24 -9.82
N THR A 79 6.18 -7.42 -10.85
CA THR A 79 4.85 -7.09 -11.34
C THR A 79 4.20 -8.32 -11.96
N VAL A 80 3.04 -8.69 -11.45
CA VAL A 80 2.23 -9.85 -11.91
C VAL A 80 1.00 -9.43 -12.72
N ALA A 81 0.64 -8.15 -12.68
CA ALA A 81 -0.38 -7.56 -13.54
C ALA A 81 -0.17 -6.05 -13.69
N THR A 82 -0.48 -5.53 -14.87
CA THR A 82 -0.57 -4.09 -15.17
C THR A 82 -1.98 -3.76 -15.58
N ILE A 83 -2.62 -2.85 -14.86
CA ILE A 83 -3.98 -2.42 -15.12
C ILE A 83 -3.95 -1.04 -15.78
N THR A 84 -4.51 -0.95 -16.98
CA THR A 84 -4.70 0.32 -17.68
C THR A 84 -6.12 0.85 -17.41
N MET A 85 -6.23 2.01 -16.79
CA MET A 85 -7.51 2.66 -16.56
C MET A 85 -8.01 3.33 -17.85
N LYS A 86 -9.29 3.13 -18.20
CA LYS A 86 -10.00 3.83 -19.29
C LYS A 86 -11.18 4.62 -18.75
N GLY A 87 -11.52 5.71 -19.42
CA GLY A 87 -12.64 6.59 -19.05
C GLY A 87 -12.26 7.61 -18.00
N VAL A 88 -10.97 7.85 -17.85
CA VAL A 88 -10.35 8.90 -17.07
C VAL A 88 -9.62 9.86 -18.00
N GLY A 89 -9.34 11.07 -17.52
CA GLY A 89 -8.45 12.02 -18.20
C GLY A 89 -7.00 11.51 -18.23
N GLU A 90 -6.09 12.32 -18.73
CA GLU A 90 -4.67 12.09 -18.58
C GLU A 90 -4.28 12.37 -17.13
N PRO A 91 -3.72 11.39 -16.40
CA PRO A 91 -3.27 11.60 -15.03
C PRO A 91 -2.21 12.70 -14.96
N ARG A 92 -2.26 13.52 -13.91
CA ARG A 92 -1.40 14.70 -13.77
C ARG A 92 -0.32 14.55 -12.70
N ASP A 93 -0.76 14.09 -11.51
CA ASP A 93 0.09 14.02 -10.31
C ASP A 93 -0.56 12.98 -9.35
N VAL A 94 -0.31 11.68 -9.64
CA VAL A 94 -0.95 10.56 -8.94
C VAL A 94 -0.14 10.24 -7.69
N GLU A 95 -0.71 10.47 -6.51
CA GLU A 95 0.03 10.42 -5.25
C GLU A 95 -0.38 9.27 -4.33
N ALA A 96 -1.55 8.68 -4.54
CA ALA A 96 -2.05 7.71 -3.59
C ALA A 96 -2.93 6.62 -4.20
N ILE A 97 -2.96 5.46 -3.53
CA ILE A 97 -3.87 4.37 -3.83
C ILE A 97 -4.43 3.75 -2.55
N SER A 98 -5.71 3.42 -2.53
CA SER A 98 -6.37 2.80 -1.38
C SER A 98 -7.41 1.78 -1.82
N LEU A 99 -7.65 0.75 -1.01
CA LEU A 99 -8.67 -0.25 -1.26
C LEU A 99 -9.88 -0.04 -0.36
N GLY A 100 -11.05 0.21 -0.97
CA GLY A 100 -12.31 0.44 -0.25
C GLY A 100 -13.01 -0.84 0.21
N PRO A 101 -13.96 -0.75 1.18
CA PRO A 101 -14.74 -1.91 1.64
C PRO A 101 -15.69 -2.46 0.58
N ASP A 102 -15.93 -1.71 -0.47
CA ASP A 102 -16.72 -2.08 -1.64
C ASP A 102 -15.94 -2.92 -2.67
N GLY A 103 -14.67 -3.27 -2.35
CA GLY A 103 -13.79 -4.04 -3.23
C GLY A 103 -13.31 -3.25 -4.44
N ASN A 104 -13.32 -1.91 -4.36
CA ASN A 104 -12.75 -1.07 -5.40
C ASN A 104 -11.41 -0.47 -4.96
N LEU A 105 -10.51 -0.34 -5.92
CA LEU A 105 -9.32 0.50 -5.81
C LEU A 105 -9.70 1.95 -6.09
N TYR A 106 -9.15 2.84 -5.28
CA TYR A 106 -9.26 4.28 -5.38
C TYR A 106 -7.87 4.84 -5.60
N VAL A 107 -7.66 5.50 -6.72
CA VAL A 107 -6.38 6.11 -7.11
C VAL A 107 -6.55 7.62 -7.04
N GLY A 108 -5.68 8.29 -6.33
CA GLY A 108 -5.73 9.73 -6.09
C GLY A 108 -4.76 10.49 -6.99
N ASP A 109 -5.28 11.13 -8.03
CA ASP A 109 -4.60 12.14 -8.82
C ASP A 109 -4.84 13.48 -8.13
N ILE A 110 -4.15 13.66 -6.99
CA ILE A 110 -4.45 14.68 -5.97
C ILE A 110 -3.27 15.58 -5.65
N GLY A 111 -2.11 15.31 -6.24
CA GLY A 111 -0.97 16.21 -6.18
C GLY A 111 -1.25 17.56 -6.85
N ASP A 112 -0.56 18.56 -6.43
CA ASP A 112 -0.50 19.88 -7.09
C ASP A 112 0.76 20.58 -6.62
N ASN A 113 1.89 20.16 -7.18
CA ASN A 113 3.23 20.57 -6.78
C ASN A 113 3.50 22.09 -6.95
N LEU A 114 2.54 22.83 -7.51
CA LEU A 114 2.56 24.29 -7.57
C LEU A 114 1.84 24.95 -6.37
N ASP A 115 1.64 24.19 -5.27
CA ASP A 115 1.06 24.65 -4.00
C ASP A 115 -0.43 25.05 -4.10
N GLY A 116 -1.21 24.26 -4.83
CA GLY A 116 -2.64 24.44 -4.93
C GLY A 116 -3.06 25.44 -6.01
N THR A 117 -2.69 25.17 -7.25
CA THR A 117 -3.05 26.01 -8.41
C THR A 117 -4.21 25.44 -9.23
N TRP A 118 -4.54 24.15 -9.03
CA TRP A 118 -5.60 23.50 -9.80
C TRP A 118 -6.97 23.74 -9.19
N ASP A 119 -7.95 24.04 -10.04
CA ASP A 119 -9.34 24.24 -9.62
C ASP A 119 -9.95 23.00 -8.99
N HIS A 120 -9.49 21.82 -9.40
CA HIS A 120 -9.91 20.51 -8.89
C HIS A 120 -8.83 19.47 -9.11
N VAL A 121 -8.91 18.42 -8.32
CA VAL A 121 -8.13 17.18 -8.41
C VAL A 121 -9.05 16.00 -8.66
N TRP A 122 -8.53 14.82 -8.92
CA TRP A 122 -9.34 13.66 -9.30
C TRP A 122 -9.13 12.46 -8.39
N ILE A 123 -10.19 11.66 -8.26
CA ILE A 123 -10.14 10.30 -7.73
C ILE A 123 -10.63 9.37 -8.84
N TYR A 124 -9.86 8.34 -9.16
CA TYR A 124 -10.25 7.27 -10.06
C TYR A 124 -10.65 6.05 -9.27
N ARG A 125 -11.74 5.37 -9.65
CA ARG A 125 -12.22 4.18 -8.96
C ARG A 125 -12.57 3.08 -9.95
N PHE A 126 -12.09 1.85 -9.67
CA PHE A 126 -12.43 0.65 -10.41
C PHE A 126 -12.41 -0.59 -9.50
N PRO A 127 -13.15 -1.68 -9.82
CA PRO A 127 -13.13 -2.91 -9.05
C PRO A 127 -11.72 -3.51 -8.98
N GLU A 128 -11.32 -4.01 -7.82
CA GLU A 128 -10.08 -4.78 -7.70
C GLU A 128 -10.16 -5.98 -8.66
N PRO A 129 -9.16 -6.16 -9.57
CA PRO A 129 -9.14 -7.26 -10.52
C PRO A 129 -9.15 -8.63 -9.85
N LYS A 130 -10.04 -9.51 -10.29
CA LYS A 130 -10.14 -10.88 -9.76
C LYS A 130 -9.03 -11.80 -10.26
N GLU A 131 -8.43 -11.48 -11.40
CA GLU A 131 -7.34 -12.22 -12.02
C GLU A 131 -6.11 -11.32 -12.08
N LEU A 132 -4.95 -11.87 -11.76
CA LEU A 132 -3.65 -11.21 -11.86
C LEU A 132 -3.13 -11.37 -13.29
N ALA A 133 -3.62 -10.52 -14.18
CA ALA A 133 -3.22 -10.45 -15.59
C ALA A 133 -3.32 -9.01 -16.09
N ASP A 134 -2.53 -8.67 -17.09
CA ASP A 134 -2.62 -7.38 -17.75
C ASP A 134 -4.02 -7.16 -18.32
N ALA A 135 -4.62 -6.04 -17.95
CA ALA A 135 -6.00 -5.75 -18.32
C ALA A 135 -6.24 -4.26 -18.53
N THR A 136 -7.26 -3.95 -19.32
CA THR A 136 -7.81 -2.61 -19.41
C THR A 136 -9.16 -2.58 -18.73
N VAL A 137 -9.31 -1.74 -17.70
CA VAL A 137 -10.54 -1.61 -16.92
C VAL A 137 -11.17 -0.24 -17.13
N ARG A 138 -12.51 -0.19 -17.08
CA ARG A 138 -13.21 1.10 -17.04
C ARG A 138 -13.18 1.64 -15.62
N ALA A 139 -12.50 2.76 -15.41
CA ALA A 139 -12.53 3.48 -14.16
C ALA A 139 -13.60 4.59 -14.19
N THR A 140 -14.07 4.97 -13.00
CA THR A 140 -14.95 6.11 -12.78
C THR A 140 -14.11 7.25 -12.22
N GLN A 141 -14.15 8.41 -12.85
CA GLN A 141 -13.49 9.63 -12.39
C GLN A 141 -14.45 10.48 -11.55
N PHE A 142 -13.95 11.04 -10.47
CA PHE A 142 -14.65 11.96 -9.60
C PHE A 142 -13.85 13.25 -9.46
N ASP A 143 -14.50 14.38 -9.70
CA ASP A 143 -13.91 15.70 -9.46
C ASP A 143 -13.98 16.01 -7.96
N VAL A 144 -12.87 16.51 -7.42
CA VAL A 144 -12.68 16.79 -6.00
C VAL A 144 -12.20 18.23 -5.83
N THR A 145 -12.80 18.93 -4.86
CA THR A 145 -12.32 20.24 -4.41
C THR A 145 -12.23 20.26 -2.88
N TYR A 146 -11.47 21.19 -2.36
CA TYR A 146 -11.37 21.42 -0.92
C TYR A 146 -12.16 22.67 -0.54
N ALA A 147 -12.91 22.59 0.58
CA ALA A 147 -13.79 23.68 1.02
C ALA A 147 -13.05 24.99 1.36
N ASP A 148 -11.77 24.90 1.66
CA ASP A 148 -10.88 25.99 2.07
C ASP A 148 -9.79 26.31 1.02
N GLY A 149 -10.00 25.92 -0.24
CA GLY A 149 -9.16 26.26 -1.40
C GLY A 149 -8.25 25.12 -1.86
N ALA A 150 -7.74 25.25 -3.08
CA ALA A 150 -6.84 24.29 -3.72
C ALA A 150 -5.55 24.04 -2.93
N ARG A 151 -4.98 22.85 -3.06
CA ARG A 151 -3.78 22.43 -2.32
C ARG A 151 -3.12 21.20 -2.91
N ASN A 152 -1.85 21.03 -2.63
CA ASN A 152 -1.14 19.77 -2.81
C ASN A 152 -1.56 18.74 -1.74
N ALA A 153 -1.78 17.49 -2.14
CA ALA A 153 -2.08 16.39 -1.23
C ALA A 153 -1.40 15.11 -1.70
N GLU A 154 -1.05 14.22 -0.76
CA GLU A 154 -0.23 13.04 -1.02
C GLU A 154 -0.86 11.74 -0.51
N ALA A 155 -1.83 11.81 0.38
CA ALA A 155 -2.46 10.62 0.94
C ALA A 155 -3.95 10.58 0.64
N LEU A 156 -4.42 9.46 0.11
CA LEU A 156 -5.83 9.14 -0.07
C LEU A 156 -6.14 7.85 0.67
N MET A 157 -7.07 7.89 1.59
CA MET A 157 -7.40 6.77 2.47
C MET A 157 -8.89 6.51 2.45
N VAL A 158 -9.29 5.27 2.17
CA VAL A 158 -10.69 4.84 2.23
C VAL A 158 -10.94 4.10 3.54
N HIS A 159 -11.84 4.62 4.38
CA HIS A 159 -12.13 4.00 5.67
C HIS A 159 -12.77 2.61 5.48
N PRO A 160 -12.19 1.53 6.02
CA PRO A 160 -12.52 0.15 5.66
C PRO A 160 -13.90 -0.34 6.11
N LYS A 161 -14.60 0.42 6.95
CA LYS A 161 -15.96 0.07 7.41
C LYS A 161 -17.04 0.98 6.83
N THR A 162 -16.72 2.24 6.58
CA THR A 162 -17.74 3.23 6.13
C THR A 162 -17.64 3.54 4.64
N GLY A 163 -16.49 3.26 4.00
CA GLY A 163 -16.22 3.66 2.62
C GLY A 163 -16.00 5.17 2.46
N ARG A 164 -15.96 5.92 3.58
CA ARG A 164 -15.66 7.35 3.54
C ARG A 164 -14.23 7.57 3.07
N VAL A 165 -14.05 8.49 2.14
CA VAL A 165 -12.74 8.86 1.62
C VAL A 165 -12.18 10.03 2.42
N TYR A 166 -10.90 9.93 2.78
CA TYR A 166 -10.12 10.97 3.42
C TYR A 166 -8.92 11.31 2.57
N ILE A 167 -8.51 12.58 2.57
CA ILE A 167 -7.30 13.07 1.90
C ILE A 167 -6.48 13.84 2.94
N ALA A 168 -5.17 13.60 2.97
CA ALA A 168 -4.23 14.39 3.76
C ALA A 168 -3.38 15.26 2.83
N SER A 169 -3.39 16.57 3.07
CA SER A 169 -2.62 17.53 2.28
C SER A 169 -1.17 17.59 2.73
N LYS A 170 -0.26 17.76 1.78
CA LYS A 170 1.18 17.92 2.01
C LYS A 170 1.52 19.39 2.18
N ARG A 171 2.09 19.73 3.32
CA ARG A 171 2.63 21.06 3.59
C ARG A 171 3.71 20.97 4.64
N GLU A 172 4.84 21.65 4.42
CA GLU A 172 6.02 21.62 5.30
C GLU A 172 5.72 22.08 6.74
N GLY A 173 4.87 23.09 6.91
CA GLY A 173 4.42 23.59 8.21
C GLY A 173 3.23 22.85 8.83
N GLY A 174 2.83 21.71 8.26
CA GLY A 174 1.65 20.93 8.64
C GLY A 174 0.49 21.12 7.68
N GLY A 175 -0.12 19.98 7.32
CA GLY A 175 -1.26 19.89 6.42
C GLY A 175 -2.61 19.78 7.13
N GLY A 176 -3.63 19.40 6.37
CA GLY A 176 -4.97 19.10 6.87
C GLY A 176 -5.40 17.69 6.51
N LEU A 177 -6.18 17.05 7.40
CA LEU A 177 -6.97 15.89 7.06
C LEU A 177 -8.33 16.37 6.57
N TYR A 178 -8.74 15.92 5.40
CA TYR A 178 -9.98 16.30 4.74
C TYR A 178 -10.90 15.10 4.61
N GLU A 179 -12.14 15.24 5.02
CA GLU A 179 -13.20 14.23 4.89
C GLU A 179 -14.03 14.54 3.65
N GLY A 180 -14.21 13.54 2.79
CA GLY A 180 -15.07 13.60 1.61
C GLY A 180 -16.57 13.51 1.95
N PRO A 181 -17.46 13.64 0.97
CA PRO A 181 -18.88 13.38 1.13
C PRO A 181 -19.13 11.91 1.48
N GLU A 182 -20.31 11.59 2.01
CA GLU A 182 -20.66 10.21 2.37
C GLU A 182 -20.53 9.22 1.21
N LYS A 183 -20.87 9.69 0.01
CA LYS A 183 -20.66 8.99 -1.25
C LYS A 183 -20.11 9.95 -2.28
N LEU A 184 -19.11 9.51 -3.01
CA LEU A 184 -18.62 10.26 -4.17
C LEU A 184 -19.68 10.24 -5.28
N ALA A 185 -19.93 11.40 -5.89
CA ALA A 185 -20.88 11.60 -6.97
C ALA A 185 -20.15 11.81 -8.30
N THR A 186 -20.60 11.16 -9.36
CA THR A 186 -20.18 11.43 -10.74
C THR A 186 -20.97 12.61 -11.28
N GLY A 187 -20.31 13.49 -12.04
CA GLY A 187 -20.96 14.67 -12.63
C GLY A 187 -21.29 15.79 -11.64
N GLY A 188 -20.67 15.76 -10.46
CA GLY A 188 -20.77 16.77 -9.43
C GLY A 188 -19.43 16.99 -8.73
N ASN A 189 -19.29 18.13 -8.07
CA ASN A 189 -18.08 18.43 -7.32
C ASN A 189 -18.14 17.78 -5.93
N ASN A 190 -17.17 16.92 -5.60
CA ASN A 190 -17.04 16.30 -4.29
C ASN A 190 -16.21 17.23 -3.39
N VAL A 191 -16.89 18.00 -2.56
CA VAL A 191 -16.24 18.95 -1.66
C VAL A 191 -15.72 18.26 -0.41
N PHE A 192 -14.41 18.24 -0.24
CA PHE A 192 -13.72 17.73 0.92
C PHE A 192 -13.57 18.83 1.98
N ARG A 193 -13.85 18.50 3.24
CA ARG A 193 -13.84 19.44 4.37
C ARG A 193 -12.77 19.08 5.38
N ARG A 194 -12.01 20.08 5.81
CA ARG A 194 -10.97 19.88 6.84
C ARG A 194 -11.59 19.40 8.15
N VAL A 195 -11.06 18.30 8.68
CA VAL A 195 -11.51 17.66 9.93
C VAL A 195 -10.40 17.53 10.96
N GLY A 196 -9.16 17.81 10.62
CA GLY A 196 -8.03 17.75 11.51
C GLY A 196 -6.78 18.37 10.92
N GLU A 197 -5.73 18.43 11.74
CA GLU A 197 -4.38 18.81 11.32
C GLU A 197 -3.52 17.56 11.24
N VAL A 198 -2.58 17.54 10.30
CA VAL A 198 -1.64 16.44 10.08
C VAL A 198 -0.22 17.01 9.93
N PRO A 199 0.82 16.21 10.21
CA PRO A 199 2.19 16.62 9.92
C PRO A 199 2.42 16.75 8.41
N TRP A 200 3.63 17.04 8.01
CA TRP A 200 4.06 16.97 6.61
C TRP A 200 4.06 15.50 6.16
N VAL A 201 3.03 15.09 5.43
CA VAL A 201 2.80 13.69 5.05
C VAL A 201 3.25 13.41 3.63
N THR A 202 3.60 12.14 3.37
CA THR A 202 3.80 11.56 2.04
C THR A 202 2.76 10.51 1.73
N ASP A 203 2.20 9.79 2.73
CA ASP A 203 1.10 8.84 2.55
C ASP A 203 0.40 8.54 3.88
N GLY A 204 -0.67 7.75 3.82
CA GLY A 204 -1.40 7.25 4.99
C GLY A 204 -2.32 6.08 4.67
N ALA A 205 -2.61 5.29 5.70
CA ALA A 205 -3.51 4.14 5.58
C ALA A 205 -4.33 3.90 6.85
N PHE A 206 -5.56 3.43 6.68
CA PHE A 206 -6.36 2.92 7.79
C PHE A 206 -5.96 1.48 8.14
N SER A 207 -5.93 1.17 9.44
CA SER A 207 -5.92 -0.23 9.88
C SER A 207 -7.16 -0.97 9.37
N PRO A 208 -7.12 -2.30 9.12
CA PRO A 208 -8.26 -3.05 8.58
C PRO A 208 -9.52 -3.01 9.44
N ASP A 209 -9.40 -2.75 10.74
CA ASP A 209 -10.54 -2.54 11.65
C ASP A 209 -11.09 -1.11 11.63
N GLY A 210 -10.37 -0.16 11.02
CA GLY A 210 -10.75 1.25 10.88
C GLY A 210 -10.59 2.08 12.15
N LYS A 211 -9.93 1.55 13.19
CA LYS A 211 -9.78 2.24 14.47
C LYS A 211 -8.52 3.07 14.57
N GLU A 212 -7.61 2.88 13.62
CA GLU A 212 -6.32 3.55 13.58
C GLU A 212 -6.04 4.08 12.17
N LEU A 213 -5.38 5.22 12.10
CA LEU A 213 -4.88 5.82 10.88
C LEU A 213 -3.39 6.05 11.04
N VAL A 214 -2.56 5.39 10.23
CA VAL A 214 -1.14 5.70 10.12
C VAL A 214 -0.93 6.80 9.07
N LEU A 215 -0.08 7.77 9.41
CA LEU A 215 0.40 8.81 8.50
C LEU A 215 1.92 8.73 8.43
N ARG A 216 2.46 8.70 7.23
CA ARG A 216 3.90 8.69 6.95
C ARG A 216 4.37 10.07 6.53
N SER A 217 5.60 10.39 6.87
CA SER A 217 6.39 11.48 6.31
C SER A 217 7.73 10.95 5.81
N TYR A 218 8.57 11.79 5.21
CA TYR A 218 9.90 11.38 4.74
C TYR A 218 10.78 10.75 5.83
N PHE A 219 10.59 11.13 7.08
CA PHE A 219 11.51 10.77 8.18
C PHE A 219 10.84 10.05 9.35
N SER A 220 9.52 9.92 9.34
CA SER A 220 8.77 9.36 10.47
C SER A 220 7.42 8.83 10.05
N ALA A 221 6.79 8.04 10.93
CA ALA A 221 5.37 7.72 10.84
C ALA A 221 4.73 7.84 12.23
N ARG A 222 3.43 8.19 12.24
CA ARG A 222 2.61 8.24 13.45
C ARG A 222 1.30 7.54 13.20
N ALA A 223 0.88 6.74 14.15
CA ALA A 223 -0.44 6.11 14.15
C ALA A 223 -1.36 6.84 15.13
N TYR A 224 -2.55 7.16 14.67
CA TYR A 224 -3.57 7.92 15.38
C TYR A 224 -4.76 7.03 15.66
N VAL A 225 -5.26 7.03 16.88
CA VAL A 225 -6.60 6.50 17.14
C VAL A 225 -7.60 7.27 16.27
N PHE A 226 -8.41 6.55 15.52
CA PHE A 226 -9.39 7.15 14.63
C PHE A 226 -10.82 6.80 15.10
N ALA A 227 -11.59 7.82 15.44
CA ALA A 227 -12.96 7.64 15.90
C ALA A 227 -13.85 8.81 15.46
N LYS A 228 -15.06 8.50 15.01
CA LYS A 228 -16.08 9.50 14.62
C LYS A 228 -15.58 10.52 13.59
N GLY A 229 -14.73 10.06 12.64
CA GLY A 229 -14.15 10.92 11.59
C GLY A 229 -13.05 11.87 12.09
N ARG A 230 -12.43 11.62 13.24
CA ARG A 230 -11.43 12.49 13.86
C ARG A 230 -10.20 11.71 14.29
N LEU A 231 -9.04 12.39 14.23
CA LEU A 231 -7.81 11.93 14.84
C LEU A 231 -7.88 12.13 16.36
N GLY A 232 -7.54 11.10 17.11
CA GLY A 232 -7.40 11.09 18.56
C GLY A 232 -5.94 11.08 19.00
N ALA A 233 -5.68 10.39 20.13
CA ALA A 233 -4.32 10.18 20.60
C ALA A 233 -3.48 9.46 19.57
N ASP A 234 -2.19 9.78 19.53
CA ASP A 234 -1.24 9.23 18.59
C ASP A 234 0.03 8.70 19.27
N HIS A 235 0.74 7.83 18.55
CA HIS A 235 2.04 7.33 18.94
C HIS A 235 2.98 7.25 17.74
N ALA A 236 4.29 7.29 18.00
CA ALA A 236 5.29 7.10 16.96
C ALA A 236 5.31 5.63 16.49
N VAL A 237 5.47 5.43 15.20
CA VAL A 237 5.71 4.12 14.58
C VAL A 237 7.18 4.03 14.19
N SER A 238 7.78 2.86 14.41
CA SER A 238 9.18 2.59 14.01
C SER A 238 9.30 2.40 12.50
N ALA A 239 9.02 3.47 11.75
CA ALA A 239 9.15 3.46 10.28
C ALA A 239 10.62 3.40 9.87
N PRO A 240 10.99 2.59 8.86
CA PRO A 240 12.34 2.55 8.33
C PRO A 240 12.71 3.87 7.67
N LEU A 241 13.97 4.28 7.84
CA LEU A 241 14.54 5.40 7.08
C LEU A 241 14.94 4.87 5.70
N GLN A 242 14.20 5.25 4.69
CA GLN A 242 14.45 4.92 3.29
C GLN A 242 14.82 6.20 2.53
N GLY A 243 15.43 6.06 1.35
CA GLY A 243 15.94 7.20 0.59
C GLY A 243 14.88 8.26 0.31
N GLN A 244 13.78 7.87 -0.33
CA GLN A 244 12.59 8.70 -0.55
C GLN A 244 11.38 7.93 0.00
N SER A 245 11.01 8.26 1.22
CA SER A 245 9.96 7.57 1.98
C SER A 245 8.59 8.05 1.50
N GLU A 246 7.88 7.26 0.66
CA GLU A 246 6.65 7.74 0.04
C GLU A 246 5.40 7.01 0.50
N SER A 247 5.38 5.68 0.63
CA SER A 247 4.12 4.96 0.84
C SER A 247 4.05 4.21 2.15
N VAL A 248 2.82 4.01 2.66
CA VAL A 248 2.52 3.13 3.80
C VAL A 248 1.18 2.46 3.62
N THR A 249 1.09 1.16 3.93
CA THR A 249 -0.17 0.44 4.05
C THR A 249 -0.11 -0.58 5.18
N TYR A 250 -1.26 -1.02 5.69
CA TYR A 250 -1.32 -2.21 6.52
C TYR A 250 -1.39 -3.46 5.66
N THR A 251 -0.85 -4.58 6.16
CA THR A 251 -1.16 -5.89 5.61
C THR A 251 -2.66 -6.15 5.71
N ALA A 252 -3.20 -7.03 4.87
CA ALA A 252 -4.65 -7.30 4.82
C ALA A 252 -5.22 -7.78 6.16
N ASP A 253 -4.43 -8.48 6.96
CA ASP A 253 -4.76 -8.97 8.30
C ASP A 253 -4.47 -7.93 9.41
N GLY A 254 -3.76 -6.85 9.09
CA GLY A 254 -3.36 -5.79 10.02
C GLY A 254 -2.24 -6.17 10.98
N SER A 255 -1.56 -7.29 10.78
CA SER A 255 -0.45 -7.74 11.63
C SER A 255 0.82 -6.90 11.46
N ALA A 256 0.97 -6.26 10.31
CA ALA A 256 2.12 -5.42 9.99
C ALA A 256 1.73 -4.18 9.18
N MET A 257 2.66 -3.25 9.08
CA MET A 257 2.67 -2.14 8.13
C MET A 257 3.77 -2.39 7.10
N MET A 258 3.49 -2.03 5.85
CA MET A 258 4.42 -2.08 4.74
C MET A 258 4.79 -0.64 4.35
N PHE A 259 6.06 -0.32 4.39
CA PHE A 259 6.61 1.02 4.12
C PHE A 259 7.38 1.00 2.81
N GLY A 260 6.93 1.73 1.81
CA GLY A 260 7.57 1.80 0.51
C GLY A 260 8.40 3.06 0.32
N SER A 261 9.40 2.98 -0.53
CA SER A 261 10.20 4.12 -0.99
C SER A 261 9.96 4.37 -2.47
N GLU A 262 10.33 5.54 -2.95
CA GLU A 262 10.38 5.88 -4.36
C GLU A 262 11.75 5.53 -4.97
N GLY A 263 11.82 5.48 -6.28
CA GLY A 263 13.05 5.24 -7.05
C GLY A 263 13.08 3.86 -7.73
N LYS A 264 14.05 3.65 -8.59
CA LYS A 264 14.30 2.34 -9.21
C LYS A 264 14.72 1.33 -8.14
N ASN A 265 14.17 0.11 -8.22
CA ASN A 265 14.39 -0.92 -7.23
C ASN A 265 14.03 -0.42 -5.82
N SER A 266 12.91 0.29 -5.71
CA SER A 266 12.42 0.79 -4.45
C SER A 266 12.11 -0.35 -3.48
N GLU A 267 12.48 -0.14 -2.22
CA GLU A 267 12.26 -1.12 -1.15
C GLU A 267 10.89 -0.92 -0.51
N VAL A 268 10.19 -2.02 -0.25
CA VAL A 268 9.02 -2.08 0.61
C VAL A 268 9.38 -2.90 1.84
N ALA A 269 9.48 -2.23 2.98
CA ALA A 269 9.89 -2.84 4.24
C ALA A 269 8.69 -3.15 5.14
N ARG A 270 8.66 -4.36 5.69
CA ARG A 270 7.65 -4.81 6.67
C ARG A 270 8.05 -4.38 8.08
N VAL A 271 7.08 -3.87 8.83
CA VAL A 271 7.20 -3.55 10.25
C VAL A 271 6.00 -4.13 10.99
N ASP A 272 6.23 -5.05 11.91
CA ASP A 272 5.16 -5.69 12.67
C ASP A 272 4.46 -4.69 13.59
N VAL A 273 3.13 -4.81 13.69
CA VAL A 273 2.32 -4.01 14.62
C VAL A 273 2.36 -4.66 15.99
N GLU A 274 2.90 -3.96 17.00
CA GLU A 274 2.99 -4.46 18.35
C GLU A 274 1.63 -4.91 18.90
N GLY A 275 1.58 -6.12 19.45
CA GLY A 275 0.36 -6.70 20.02
C GLY A 275 -0.64 -7.26 19.02
N ARG A 276 -0.34 -7.23 17.73
CA ARG A 276 -1.11 -7.88 16.65
C ARG A 276 -0.27 -8.96 16.02
N SER A 277 -0.37 -10.20 16.52
CA SER A 277 0.19 -11.36 15.81
C SER A 277 -0.69 -11.71 14.63
N ALA A 278 -0.11 -12.16 13.53
CA ALA A 278 -0.85 -12.76 12.42
C ALA A 278 -1.82 -13.83 12.99
N SER A 279 -3.10 -13.74 12.68
CA SER A 279 -4.07 -14.77 13.08
C SER A 279 -3.71 -16.05 12.33
N PRO A 280 -3.39 -17.16 13.02
CA PRO A 280 -3.18 -18.40 12.31
C PRO A 280 -4.51 -18.79 11.66
N ALA A 281 -4.49 -19.06 10.38
CA ALA A 281 -5.61 -19.62 9.65
C ALA A 281 -6.02 -20.93 10.34
N GLY A 282 -7.18 -20.91 10.97
CA GLY A 282 -7.98 -21.93 11.63
C GLY A 282 -7.36 -23.30 11.86
N GLY A 283 -6.79 -23.52 13.02
CA GLY A 283 -6.40 -24.84 13.52
C GLY A 283 -6.65 -24.90 15.02
N GLY A 284 -7.57 -25.78 15.43
CA GLY A 284 -8.12 -25.87 16.78
C GLY A 284 -7.14 -26.34 17.85
N GLY A 285 -7.31 -25.78 19.02
CA GLY A 285 -7.26 -26.43 20.33
C GLY A 285 -5.91 -26.93 20.85
N GLY A 286 -5.38 -26.27 21.86
CA GLY A 286 -4.34 -26.85 22.72
C GLY A 286 -3.93 -25.91 23.84
N THR A 287 -4.45 -26.16 25.03
CA THR A 287 -4.09 -25.52 26.30
C THR A 287 -2.68 -25.85 26.74
N SER A 288 -1.92 -24.89 27.29
CA SER A 288 -1.39 -24.88 28.67
C SER A 288 -0.16 -24.01 28.88
N SER A 289 -0.27 -23.15 29.84
CA SER A 289 0.50 -22.93 31.06
C SER A 289 1.97 -22.48 31.00
N GLY A 290 2.17 -21.25 31.48
CA GLY A 290 3.00 -20.93 32.64
C GLY A 290 4.52 -20.93 32.46
N GLY A 291 5.14 -19.79 32.78
CA GLY A 291 6.56 -19.76 33.10
C GLY A 291 7.13 -18.33 33.17
N ASP A 292 7.31 -17.91 34.34
CA ASP A 292 7.87 -16.72 34.95
C ASP A 292 9.33 -16.37 34.60
N GLY A 293 9.69 -15.06 34.61
CA GLY A 293 10.96 -14.56 35.13
C GLY A 293 12.06 -14.13 34.19
N GLY A 294 12.45 -12.86 34.28
CA GLY A 294 13.82 -12.48 33.98
C GLY A 294 14.04 -11.02 33.54
N SER A 295 14.26 -10.18 34.56
CA SER A 295 14.77 -8.80 34.47
C SER A 295 16.19 -8.73 33.88
N GLY A 296 16.48 -7.69 33.09
CA GLY A 296 17.85 -7.35 32.65
C GLY A 296 17.97 -5.93 32.12
N THR A 297 18.63 -5.11 32.88
CA THR A 297 18.93 -3.68 32.77
C THR A 297 19.91 -3.30 31.66
N GLY A 298 19.66 -2.09 31.04
CA GLY A 298 20.69 -1.04 30.88
C GLY A 298 21.54 -1.04 29.61
N GLY A 299 21.46 0.03 28.86
CA GLY A 299 22.45 0.40 27.84
C GLY A 299 22.10 1.70 27.13
N THR A 300 22.45 2.85 27.74
CA THR A 300 22.43 4.17 27.09
C THR A 300 23.57 4.26 26.06
N GLY A 301 23.21 4.47 24.79
CA GLY A 301 24.15 4.78 23.71
C GLY A 301 23.69 6.00 22.94
N THR A 302 24.34 7.12 23.18
CA THR A 302 24.22 8.38 22.43
C THR A 302 24.69 8.22 21.00
N ALA A 303 23.79 8.43 20.03
CA ALA A 303 24.14 8.62 18.62
C ALA A 303 23.69 10.01 18.16
N THR A 304 24.65 10.95 18.26
CA THR A 304 24.55 12.28 17.66
C THR A 304 25.34 12.26 16.36
N GLY A 305 24.70 12.61 15.23
CA GLY A 305 25.45 13.00 14.03
C GLY A 305 25.12 12.31 12.71
N ALA A 306 23.88 12.38 12.20
CA ALA A 306 23.60 12.05 10.80
C ALA A 306 22.45 12.86 10.17
N ALA A 307 21.91 13.87 10.83
CA ALA A 307 20.66 14.53 10.39
C ALA A 307 20.82 15.63 9.33
N VAL A 308 22.04 16.02 8.91
CA VAL A 308 22.24 17.21 8.08
C VAL A 308 22.38 16.92 6.59
N ALA A 309 22.71 15.69 6.18
CA ALA A 309 23.03 15.39 4.78
C ALA A 309 21.80 15.09 3.90
N VAL A 310 20.70 14.59 4.47
CA VAL A 310 19.52 14.10 3.69
C VAL A 310 18.59 15.25 3.30
N GLY A 311 18.46 16.28 4.11
CA GLY A 311 17.61 17.43 3.81
C GLY A 311 18.02 18.22 2.56
N VAL A 312 19.31 18.19 2.20
CA VAL A 312 19.84 18.90 1.02
C VAL A 312 19.50 18.17 -0.27
N VAL A 313 19.39 16.84 -0.23
CA VAL A 313 19.10 16.02 -1.42
C VAL A 313 17.62 16.12 -1.81
N VAL A 314 16.72 16.11 -0.83
CA VAL A 314 15.26 16.26 -1.08
C VAL A 314 14.95 17.64 -1.64
N LEU A 315 15.57 18.70 -1.11
CA LEU A 315 15.38 20.05 -1.62
C LEU A 315 15.97 20.22 -3.04
N ALA A 316 17.09 19.55 -3.34
CA ALA A 316 17.70 19.58 -4.66
C ALA A 316 16.87 18.85 -5.72
N LEU A 317 16.20 17.74 -5.36
CA LEU A 317 15.31 16.99 -6.25
C LEU A 317 14.00 17.75 -6.51
N ALA A 318 13.41 18.37 -5.49
CA ALA A 318 12.23 19.23 -5.66
C ALA A 318 12.52 20.45 -6.55
N LEU A 319 13.72 21.04 -6.41
CA LEU A 319 14.14 22.16 -7.26
C LEU A 319 14.52 21.71 -8.70
N ALA A 320 15.02 20.48 -8.88
CA ALA A 320 15.30 19.93 -10.19
C ALA A 320 14.02 19.60 -10.97
N ARG A 321 12.99 19.08 -10.29
CA ARG A 321 11.64 18.87 -10.85
C ARG A 321 10.98 20.21 -11.25
N ARG A 322 11.13 21.29 -10.47
CA ARG A 322 10.62 22.64 -10.81
C ARG A 322 11.25 23.23 -12.07
N ARG A 323 12.43 22.76 -12.51
CA ARG A 323 13.12 23.27 -13.72
C ARG A 323 12.81 22.49 -14.99
N ARG A 324 12.09 21.36 -14.88
CA ARG A 324 11.71 20.49 -16.02
C ARG A 324 10.25 20.63 -16.47
N LYS A 325 9.45 21.42 -15.76
CA LYS A 325 8.04 21.76 -16.15
C LYS A 325 7.92 23.17 -16.70
#